data_c93f5cba70b7deefd7f2d6fa23a461ce
#
_entry.id   c93f5cba70b7deefd7f2d6fa23a461ce
#
_cell.length_a   1.000
_cell.length_b   1.000
_cell.length_c   1.000
_cell.angle_alpha   90.00
_cell.angle_beta   90.00
_cell.angle_gamma   90.00
#
_symmetry.space_group_name_H-M   'P 1'
#
loop_
_entity.id
_entity.type
_entity.pdbx_description
1 polymer ?
#
loop_
_entity_poly.entity_id
_entity_poly.type
_entity_poly.pdbx_seq_one_letter_code
_entity_poly.pdbx_strand_id
1 'polypeptide(L)'
;SYAHSDNSPDAGFGVIRGDYYYLPLLQLGPDYAPYANLLQSDVLVINIQTDKVEKLISETATHLAMPSQPSYNSCIFMNENKDIYIMCAGYFGFNPENTHSGLVCIPNKGELAQTDFDSSKSWDISSTPIEGTPYKPNTIYSVVYLGGGKVAAFVSAAELNVKDPFTDKNGIAVLMDLNARTIKKIDGIPYTDSHSVGIAKYKDLVVFGVSGKEKRGLFGYNPTTGTTQQLLTTTGGADFFYAFE
;
A
#
# COMPACT_ATOMS: atom_id res chain seq x y z
N SER A 1 11.47 10.90 -22.35
CA SER A 1 11.67 10.14 -21.10
C SER A 1 10.43 10.29 -20.23
N TYR A 2 10.09 9.27 -19.49
CA TYR A 2 9.01 9.30 -18.49
C TYR A 2 9.56 9.48 -17.06
N ALA A 3 10.88 9.55 -16.94
CA ALA A 3 11.56 9.83 -15.70
C ALA A 3 11.65 11.34 -15.43
N HIS A 4 11.83 11.68 -14.17
CA HIS A 4 12.21 13.02 -13.74
C HIS A 4 13.71 13.28 -13.99
N SER A 5 14.37 14.07 -13.15
CA SER A 5 15.70 14.63 -13.43
C SER A 5 16.85 13.63 -13.44
N ASP A 6 16.73 12.47 -12.81
CA ASP A 6 17.78 11.44 -12.77
C ASP A 6 17.73 10.45 -13.93
N ASN A 7 16.73 10.57 -14.81
CA ASN A 7 16.46 9.68 -15.93
C ASN A 7 16.12 8.23 -15.56
N SER A 8 15.78 7.93 -14.30
CA SER A 8 15.26 6.64 -13.83
C SER A 8 13.82 6.80 -13.36
N PRO A 9 12.85 6.14 -13.99
CA PRO A 9 11.45 6.24 -13.56
C PRO A 9 11.09 5.30 -12.40
N ASP A 10 11.95 4.37 -12.04
CA ASP A 10 11.78 3.40 -10.93
C ASP A 10 10.43 2.69 -10.96
N ALA A 11 10.29 1.73 -11.88
CA ALA A 11 9.03 1.04 -12.07
C ALA A 11 8.60 0.22 -10.84
N GLY A 12 7.36 0.39 -10.41
CA GLY A 12 6.72 -0.40 -9.38
C GLY A 12 6.00 -1.64 -9.91
N PHE A 13 5.15 -2.26 -9.09
CA PHE A 13 4.24 -3.31 -9.52
C PHE A 13 3.01 -2.71 -10.20
N GLY A 14 2.65 -3.23 -11.34
CA GLY A 14 1.48 -2.80 -12.07
C GLY A 14 0.35 -3.83 -12.11
N VAL A 15 -0.74 -3.47 -12.76
CA VAL A 15 -1.93 -4.32 -12.93
C VAL A 15 -2.49 -4.19 -14.34
N ILE A 16 -3.04 -5.27 -14.87
CA ILE A 16 -3.73 -5.27 -16.17
C ILE A 16 -5.22 -5.03 -15.94
N ARG A 17 -5.76 -4.04 -16.68
CA ARG A 17 -7.21 -3.82 -16.80
C ARG A 17 -7.58 -3.73 -18.30
N GLY A 18 -8.30 -4.72 -18.80
CA GLY A 18 -8.59 -4.85 -20.23
C GLY A 18 -7.31 -5.02 -21.05
N ASP A 19 -7.13 -4.21 -22.08
CA ASP A 19 -5.96 -4.24 -22.96
C ASP A 19 -4.79 -3.36 -22.46
N TYR A 20 -4.86 -2.87 -21.24
CA TYR A 20 -3.87 -1.91 -20.72
C TYR A 20 -3.21 -2.39 -19.44
N TYR A 21 -1.88 -2.28 -19.41
CA TYR A 21 -1.06 -2.43 -18.21
C TYR A 21 -0.82 -1.07 -17.60
N TYR A 22 -1.23 -0.90 -16.37
CA TYR A 22 -1.02 0.30 -15.56
C TYR A 22 0.23 0.09 -14.71
N LEU A 23 1.31 0.76 -15.08
CA LEU A 23 2.62 0.64 -14.45
C LEU A 23 2.95 1.89 -13.64
N PRO A 24 2.88 1.83 -12.29
CA PRO A 24 3.29 2.92 -11.43
C PRO A 24 4.79 3.18 -11.52
N LEU A 25 5.16 4.47 -11.41
CA LEU A 25 6.53 4.94 -11.39
C LEU A 25 6.81 5.60 -10.03
N LEU A 26 7.83 5.13 -9.31
CA LEU A 26 8.15 5.67 -7.97
C LEU A 26 8.76 7.06 -8.04
N GLN A 27 9.54 7.35 -9.10
CA GLN A 27 10.18 8.65 -9.35
C GLN A 27 11.06 9.11 -8.18
N LEU A 28 12.02 8.27 -7.81
CA LEU A 28 12.95 8.55 -6.71
C LEU A 28 14.15 9.36 -7.18
N GLY A 29 14.65 10.24 -6.33
CA GLY A 29 15.92 10.91 -6.53
C GLY A 29 17.13 10.02 -6.14
N PRO A 30 18.36 10.52 -6.32
CA PRO A 30 19.58 9.77 -6.01
C PRO A 30 19.71 9.39 -4.53
N ASP A 31 18.96 10.02 -3.65
CA ASP A 31 18.87 9.74 -2.21
C ASP A 31 17.72 8.78 -1.85
N TYR A 32 17.10 8.18 -2.85
CA TYR A 32 15.91 7.31 -2.72
C TYR A 32 14.68 8.01 -2.12
N ALA A 33 14.68 9.35 -2.08
CA ALA A 33 13.53 10.15 -1.66
C ALA A 33 12.70 10.59 -2.87
N PRO A 34 11.39 10.81 -2.73
CA PRO A 34 10.61 11.53 -3.73
C PRO A 34 11.16 12.94 -3.93
N TYR A 35 11.14 13.43 -5.16
CA TYR A 35 11.54 14.83 -5.44
C TYR A 35 10.61 15.79 -4.71
N ALA A 36 11.16 16.68 -3.87
CA ALA A 36 10.37 17.59 -3.02
C ALA A 36 9.44 18.53 -3.79
N ASN A 37 9.76 18.84 -5.04
CA ASN A 37 8.94 19.66 -5.93
C ASN A 37 8.00 18.85 -6.84
N LEU A 38 7.97 17.52 -6.71
CA LEU A 38 7.20 16.60 -7.55
C LEU A 38 6.56 15.50 -6.69
N LEU A 39 5.92 15.90 -5.60
CA LEU A 39 5.15 14.98 -4.74
C LEU A 39 3.87 14.60 -5.46
N GLN A 40 3.94 13.50 -6.22
CA GLN A 40 2.86 13.01 -7.06
C GLN A 40 2.99 11.51 -7.31
N SER A 41 1.94 10.92 -7.85
CA SER A 41 1.92 9.54 -8.31
C SER A 41 1.80 9.49 -9.82
N ASP A 42 2.79 8.93 -10.48
CA ASP A 42 2.83 8.75 -11.94
C ASP A 42 2.53 7.30 -12.32
N VAL A 43 1.76 7.10 -13.38
CA VAL A 43 1.45 5.78 -13.94
C VAL A 43 1.54 5.81 -15.47
N LEU A 44 2.30 4.90 -16.04
CA LEU A 44 2.26 4.62 -17.47
C LEU A 44 1.07 3.73 -17.80
N VAL A 45 0.32 4.10 -18.82
CA VAL A 45 -0.73 3.27 -19.42
C VAL A 45 -0.15 2.67 -20.70
N ILE A 46 0.10 1.36 -20.69
CA ILE A 46 0.76 0.62 -21.75
C ILE A 46 -0.28 -0.31 -22.39
N ASN A 47 -0.43 -0.23 -23.71
CA ASN A 47 -1.28 -1.14 -24.45
C ASN A 47 -0.53 -2.47 -24.65
N ILE A 48 -1.07 -3.56 -24.10
CA ILE A 48 -0.45 -4.90 -24.11
C ILE A 48 -0.61 -5.63 -25.45
N GLN A 49 -1.43 -5.11 -26.38
CA GLN A 49 -1.58 -5.67 -27.72
C GLN A 49 -0.53 -5.11 -28.68
N THR A 50 -0.03 -3.90 -28.40
CA THR A 50 0.90 -3.19 -29.29
C THR A 50 2.25 -2.93 -28.64
N ASP A 51 2.41 -3.24 -27.36
CA ASP A 51 3.59 -2.93 -26.53
C ASP A 51 3.98 -1.45 -26.53
N LYS A 52 2.98 -0.56 -26.66
CA LYS A 52 3.21 0.88 -26.69
C LYS A 52 2.65 1.59 -25.48
N VAL A 53 3.38 2.60 -25.02
CA VAL A 53 2.86 3.56 -24.06
C VAL A 53 1.82 4.43 -24.73
N GLU A 54 0.60 4.42 -24.23
CA GLU A 54 -0.49 5.27 -24.71
C GLU A 54 -0.41 6.66 -24.06
N LYS A 55 -0.18 6.70 -22.75
CA LYS A 55 -0.02 7.95 -22.00
C LYS A 55 0.66 7.77 -20.65
N LEU A 56 1.15 8.88 -20.09
CA LEU A 56 1.47 9.06 -18.70
C LEU A 56 0.30 9.78 -18.04
N ILE A 57 -0.18 9.26 -16.91
CA ILE A 57 -1.16 9.94 -16.05
C ILE A 57 -0.52 10.26 -14.72
N SER A 58 -0.88 11.40 -14.12
CA SER A 58 -0.28 11.89 -12.87
C SER A 58 -1.36 12.35 -11.90
N GLU A 59 -1.24 11.91 -10.65
CA GLU A 59 -2.03 12.38 -9.53
C GLU A 59 -1.21 13.42 -8.74
N THR A 60 -1.61 14.68 -8.80
CA THR A 60 -0.87 15.81 -8.21
C THR A 60 -1.61 16.53 -7.10
N ALA A 61 -2.89 16.23 -6.90
CA ALA A 61 -3.74 16.99 -5.98
C ALA A 61 -3.61 16.53 -4.52
N THR A 62 -3.33 15.26 -4.29
CA THR A 62 -3.20 14.69 -2.94
C THR A 62 -1.77 14.70 -2.41
N HIS A 63 -0.79 14.97 -3.27
CA HIS A 63 0.65 14.91 -2.95
C HIS A 63 1.11 13.54 -2.42
N LEU A 64 0.34 12.47 -2.71
CA LEU A 64 0.75 11.10 -2.41
C LEU A 64 1.84 10.67 -3.40
N ALA A 65 2.96 10.20 -2.88
CA ALA A 65 4.14 9.84 -3.65
C ALA A 65 4.59 8.38 -3.39
N MET A 66 5.53 7.90 -4.20
CA MET A 66 6.03 6.52 -4.17
C MET A 66 4.92 5.48 -4.36
N PRO A 67 4.22 5.49 -5.51
CA PRO A 67 3.15 4.54 -5.77
C PRO A 67 3.72 3.14 -6.02
N SER A 68 3.09 2.12 -5.42
CA SER A 68 3.39 0.71 -5.69
C SER A 68 4.86 0.34 -5.44
N GLN A 69 5.32 0.51 -4.19
CA GLN A 69 6.68 0.20 -3.74
C GLN A 69 7.09 -1.25 -4.10
N PRO A 70 8.16 -1.47 -4.90
CA PRO A 70 8.53 -2.80 -5.38
C PRO A 70 9.06 -3.76 -4.32
N SER A 71 9.40 -3.27 -3.13
CA SER A 71 9.78 -4.14 -2.01
C SER A 71 8.59 -4.91 -1.41
N TYR A 72 7.36 -4.54 -1.76
CA TYR A 72 6.14 -5.14 -1.23
C TYR A 72 5.30 -5.73 -2.36
N ASN A 73 5.03 -7.01 -2.30
CA ASN A 73 4.27 -7.75 -3.31
C ASN A 73 2.76 -7.50 -3.29
N SER A 74 2.26 -6.66 -2.40
CA SER A 74 0.84 -6.38 -2.21
C SER A 74 0.62 -4.88 -2.01
N CYS A 75 0.65 -4.13 -3.10
CA CYS A 75 0.62 -2.67 -3.11
C CYS A 75 -0.37 -2.07 -4.13
N ILE A 76 -1.04 -2.91 -4.92
CA ILE A 76 -2.01 -2.51 -5.93
C ILE A 76 -3.14 -3.53 -6.01
N PHE A 77 -4.38 -3.07 -6.18
CA PHE A 77 -5.55 -3.93 -6.34
C PHE A 77 -6.63 -3.28 -7.20
N MET A 78 -7.57 -4.08 -7.67
CA MET A 78 -8.82 -3.62 -8.27
C MET A 78 -10.00 -4.00 -7.39
N ASN A 79 -10.98 -3.09 -7.28
CA ASN A 79 -12.27 -3.37 -6.66
C ASN A 79 -13.24 -4.04 -7.66
N GLU A 80 -14.49 -4.30 -7.25
CA GLU A 80 -15.53 -4.94 -8.08
C GLU A 80 -15.89 -4.11 -9.31
N ASN A 81 -15.78 -2.79 -9.24
CA ASN A 81 -16.01 -1.88 -10.36
C ASN A 81 -14.79 -1.79 -11.29
N LYS A 82 -13.73 -2.54 -11.00
CA LYS A 82 -12.42 -2.45 -11.66
C LYS A 82 -11.76 -1.07 -11.52
N ASP A 83 -12.09 -0.29 -10.49
CA ASP A 83 -11.29 0.85 -10.10
C ASP A 83 -9.94 0.33 -9.58
N ILE A 84 -8.84 0.90 -10.06
CA ILE A 84 -7.49 0.54 -9.62
C ILE A 84 -7.12 1.42 -8.44
N TYR A 85 -6.72 0.82 -7.33
CA TYR A 85 -6.15 1.49 -6.17
C TYR A 85 -4.68 1.14 -6.04
N ILE A 86 -3.84 2.15 -5.85
CA ILE A 86 -2.40 2.02 -5.74
C ILE A 86 -1.98 2.60 -4.40
N MET A 87 -1.28 1.79 -3.62
CA MET A 87 -0.67 2.21 -2.37
C MET A 87 0.49 3.18 -2.63
N CYS A 88 0.55 4.27 -1.89
CA CYS A 88 1.62 5.25 -1.91
C CYS A 88 2.33 5.26 -0.56
N ALA A 89 3.61 4.88 -0.53
CA ALA A 89 4.38 4.74 0.71
C ALA A 89 4.82 6.08 1.32
N GLY A 90 4.84 7.16 0.55
CA GLY A 90 5.10 8.51 1.04
C GLY A 90 6.46 8.66 1.73
N TYR A 91 7.54 8.13 1.14
CA TYR A 91 8.89 8.14 1.72
C TYR A 91 8.95 7.48 3.11
N PHE A 92 8.17 6.40 3.30
CA PHE A 92 8.14 5.59 4.53
C PHE A 92 7.91 6.39 5.83
N GLY A 93 7.34 7.59 5.73
CA GLY A 93 7.10 8.48 6.85
C GLY A 93 8.34 9.22 7.39
N PHE A 94 9.46 9.24 6.64
CA PHE A 94 10.66 9.98 7.05
C PHE A 94 10.53 11.50 6.94
N ASN A 95 9.61 12.00 6.15
CA ASN A 95 9.37 13.44 6.00
C ASN A 95 7.86 13.74 6.10
N PRO A 96 7.25 13.57 7.28
CA PRO A 96 5.79 13.64 7.43
C PRO A 96 5.20 15.05 7.19
N GLU A 97 6.03 16.09 7.18
CA GLU A 97 5.58 17.44 6.87
C GLU A 97 5.35 17.66 5.37
N ASN A 98 6.03 16.86 4.53
CA ASN A 98 6.01 17.07 3.08
C ASN A 98 5.54 15.83 2.30
N THR A 99 5.62 14.63 2.88
CA THR A 99 5.22 13.39 2.21
C THR A 99 4.14 12.68 3.02
N HIS A 100 3.02 12.42 2.37
CA HIS A 100 1.90 11.69 2.95
C HIS A 100 1.77 10.31 2.34
N SER A 101 1.11 9.42 3.05
CA SER A 101 0.89 8.04 2.64
C SER A 101 -0.59 7.75 2.48
N GLY A 102 -0.93 6.87 1.55
CA GLY A 102 -2.33 6.57 1.31
C GLY A 102 -2.58 5.72 0.07
N LEU A 103 -3.74 5.91 -0.52
CA LEU A 103 -4.20 5.20 -1.71
C LEU A 103 -4.62 6.20 -2.78
N VAL A 104 -4.06 6.11 -3.98
CA VAL A 104 -4.55 6.83 -5.15
C VAL A 104 -5.47 5.93 -5.98
N CYS A 105 -6.43 6.52 -6.69
CA CYS A 105 -7.44 5.79 -7.43
C CYS A 105 -7.50 6.18 -8.89
N ILE A 106 -7.49 5.18 -9.78
CA ILE A 106 -7.78 5.30 -11.21
C ILE A 106 -9.14 4.64 -11.48
N PRO A 107 -10.23 5.41 -11.57
CA PRO A 107 -11.57 4.86 -11.70
C PRO A 107 -11.75 4.17 -13.06
N ASN A 108 -12.62 3.17 -13.08
CA ASN A 108 -13.07 2.57 -14.32
C ASN A 108 -14.24 3.40 -14.91
N LYS A 109 -14.04 3.98 -16.07
CA LYS A 109 -15.07 4.75 -16.80
C LYS A 109 -15.56 4.07 -18.09
N GLY A 110 -15.34 2.76 -18.21
CA GLY A 110 -15.74 1.95 -19.38
C GLY A 110 -14.63 1.85 -20.43
N GLU A 111 -14.42 2.87 -21.23
CA GLU A 111 -13.34 2.92 -22.23
C GLU A 111 -11.99 3.14 -21.54
N LEU A 112 -11.18 2.13 -21.53
CA LEU A 112 -10.11 1.92 -20.54
C LEU A 112 -8.96 2.92 -20.60
N ALA A 113 -8.45 3.20 -21.79
CA ALA A 113 -7.24 3.98 -21.97
C ALA A 113 -7.39 5.48 -21.68
N GLN A 114 -8.59 5.97 -21.46
CA GLN A 114 -8.86 7.40 -21.29
C GLN A 114 -9.02 7.82 -19.83
N THR A 115 -8.88 6.88 -18.89
CA THR A 115 -9.14 7.18 -17.49
C THR A 115 -7.91 7.75 -16.82
N ASP A 116 -8.05 8.93 -16.24
CA ASP A 116 -7.07 9.56 -15.36
C ASP A 116 -7.38 9.26 -13.90
N PHE A 117 -6.49 9.68 -12.99
CA PHE A 117 -6.76 9.61 -11.57
C PHE A 117 -8.02 10.37 -11.16
N ASP A 118 -8.63 9.93 -10.08
CA ASP A 118 -9.72 10.62 -9.41
C ASP A 118 -9.32 10.94 -7.97
N SER A 119 -8.84 12.15 -7.74
CA SER A 119 -8.39 12.62 -6.42
C SER A 119 -9.49 12.55 -5.36
N SER A 120 -10.79 12.64 -5.76
CA SER A 120 -11.90 12.51 -4.81
C SER A 120 -12.06 11.09 -4.26
N LYS A 121 -11.60 10.08 -5.00
CA LYS A 121 -11.53 8.68 -4.59
C LYS A 121 -10.19 8.33 -3.93
N SER A 122 -9.15 9.10 -4.16
CA SER A 122 -7.86 8.95 -3.48
C SER A 122 -7.99 9.27 -2.00
N TRP A 123 -7.18 8.65 -1.17
CA TRP A 123 -7.28 8.78 0.29
C TRP A 123 -5.91 8.93 0.94
N ASP A 124 -5.60 10.14 1.40
CA ASP A 124 -4.52 10.38 2.34
C ASP A 124 -4.95 9.87 3.72
N ILE A 125 -4.27 8.83 4.20
CA ILE A 125 -4.60 8.20 5.48
C ILE A 125 -3.95 8.87 6.68
N SER A 126 -2.99 9.77 6.49
CA SER A 126 -2.13 10.34 7.54
C SER A 126 -2.91 11.10 8.63
N SER A 127 -4.08 11.62 8.28
CA SER A 127 -4.96 12.34 9.23
C SER A 127 -6.02 11.46 9.89
N THR A 128 -6.22 10.22 9.42
CA THR A 128 -7.29 9.34 9.88
C THR A 128 -6.87 8.59 11.16
N PRO A 129 -7.60 8.70 12.29
CA PRO A 129 -7.27 7.93 13.49
C PRO A 129 -7.36 6.42 13.25
N ILE A 130 -6.48 5.64 13.89
CA ILE A 130 -6.57 4.19 13.93
C ILE A 130 -7.45 3.81 15.13
N GLU A 131 -8.71 3.47 14.88
CA GLU A 131 -9.65 3.02 15.92
C GLU A 131 -9.06 1.84 16.73
N GLY A 132 -9.19 1.88 18.05
CA GLY A 132 -8.59 0.92 18.98
C GLY A 132 -7.14 1.25 19.37
N THR A 133 -6.63 2.41 18.96
CA THR A 133 -5.31 2.94 19.36
C THR A 133 -5.37 4.46 19.56
N PRO A 134 -4.37 5.08 20.22
CA PRO A 134 -4.24 6.53 20.26
C PRO A 134 -3.50 7.11 19.03
N TYR A 135 -3.18 6.30 18.01
CA TYR A 135 -2.25 6.63 16.92
C TYR A 135 -2.97 7.03 15.64
N LYS A 136 -2.19 7.64 14.74
CA LYS A 136 -2.53 7.85 13.32
C LYS A 136 -1.52 7.11 12.43
N PRO A 137 -1.88 6.74 11.20
CA PRO A 137 -0.94 6.19 10.25
C PRO A 137 0.14 7.20 9.86
N ASN A 138 1.39 6.73 9.80
CA ASN A 138 2.52 7.47 9.25
C ASN A 138 2.83 7.02 7.82
N THR A 139 2.84 5.71 7.58
CA THR A 139 2.96 5.13 6.24
C THR A 139 2.15 3.83 6.13
N ILE A 140 1.77 3.48 4.90
CA ILE A 140 1.18 2.19 4.55
C ILE A 140 2.25 1.33 3.88
N TYR A 141 2.38 0.06 4.28
CA TYR A 141 3.40 -0.84 3.76
C TYR A 141 2.87 -1.88 2.79
N SER A 142 1.69 -2.41 3.03
CA SER A 142 1.10 -3.47 2.21
C SER A 142 -0.41 -3.48 2.35
N VAL A 143 -1.10 -3.93 1.31
CA VAL A 143 -2.56 -3.93 1.23
C VAL A 143 -3.09 -5.20 0.57
N VAL A 144 -4.24 -5.68 1.02
CA VAL A 144 -5.01 -6.75 0.37
C VAL A 144 -6.49 -6.36 0.35
N TYR A 145 -7.09 -6.32 -0.83
CA TYR A 145 -8.50 -6.03 -0.99
C TYR A 145 -9.36 -7.24 -0.63
N LEU A 146 -10.38 -7.04 0.19
CA LEU A 146 -11.24 -8.10 0.72
C LEU A 146 -12.62 -8.17 0.05
N GLY A 147 -12.98 -7.14 -0.70
CA GLY A 147 -14.31 -6.95 -1.25
C GLY A 147 -15.15 -5.94 -0.47
N GLY A 148 -16.18 -5.37 -1.13
CA GLY A 148 -17.13 -4.45 -0.50
C GLY A 148 -16.50 -3.16 0.04
N GLY A 149 -15.38 -2.71 -0.53
CA GLY A 149 -14.64 -1.54 -0.07
C GLY A 149 -13.73 -1.80 1.14
N LYS A 150 -13.57 -3.05 1.59
CA LYS A 150 -12.69 -3.39 2.72
C LYS A 150 -11.29 -3.75 2.25
N VAL A 151 -10.28 -3.25 2.96
CA VAL A 151 -8.85 -3.48 2.70
C VAL A 151 -8.18 -3.88 4.01
N ALA A 152 -7.48 -5.00 4.03
CA ALA A 152 -6.55 -5.32 5.10
C ALA A 152 -5.19 -4.72 4.76
N ALA A 153 -4.49 -4.16 5.73
CA ALA A 153 -3.23 -3.48 5.51
C ALA A 153 -2.29 -3.56 6.72
N PHE A 154 -1.01 -3.28 6.47
CA PHE A 154 -0.10 -2.83 7.51
C PHE A 154 0.13 -1.32 7.37
N VAL A 155 0.03 -0.61 8.48
CA VAL A 155 0.41 0.80 8.58
C VAL A 155 1.39 0.99 9.73
N SER A 156 2.28 1.99 9.65
CA SER A 156 3.09 2.36 10.80
C SER A 156 2.47 3.50 11.58
N ALA A 157 2.90 3.66 12.83
CA ALA A 157 2.63 4.83 13.65
C ALA A 157 3.96 5.42 14.14
N ALA A 158 4.21 6.71 13.87
CA ALA A 158 5.47 7.38 14.19
C ALA A 158 5.72 7.43 15.70
N GLU A 159 4.67 7.51 16.50
CA GLU A 159 4.73 7.53 17.96
C GLU A 159 5.29 6.23 18.58
N LEU A 160 5.34 5.16 17.80
CA LEU A 160 5.93 3.87 18.21
C LEU A 160 7.42 3.76 17.86
N ASN A 161 7.99 4.74 17.18
CA ASN A 161 9.41 4.79 16.86
C ASN A 161 10.21 5.12 18.11
N VAL A 162 11.26 4.33 18.38
CA VAL A 162 12.13 4.48 19.56
C VAL A 162 13.56 4.79 19.12
N LYS A 163 14.10 4.06 18.15
CA LYS A 163 15.49 4.18 17.68
C LYS A 163 15.59 4.25 16.16
N ASP A 164 14.93 3.34 15.49
CA ASP A 164 15.05 3.17 14.05
C ASP A 164 13.67 2.75 13.48
N PRO A 165 13.03 3.59 12.67
CA PRO A 165 11.72 3.32 12.11
C PRO A 165 11.61 2.01 11.33
N PHE A 166 12.72 1.45 10.84
CA PHE A 166 12.70 0.18 10.12
C PHE A 166 12.67 -1.04 11.02
N THR A 167 13.27 -0.98 12.20
CA THR A 167 13.41 -2.13 13.11
C THR A 167 12.53 -2.02 14.36
N ASP A 168 12.03 -0.83 14.66
CA ASP A 168 11.08 -0.61 15.75
C ASP A 168 9.74 -1.30 15.44
N LYS A 169 9.02 -1.73 16.48
CA LYS A 169 7.73 -2.41 16.34
C LYS A 169 6.61 -1.38 16.22
N ASN A 170 6.61 -0.67 15.09
CA ASN A 170 5.71 0.43 14.78
C ASN A 170 4.59 0.05 13.79
N GLY A 171 4.71 -1.11 13.13
CA GLY A 171 3.73 -1.63 12.16
C GLY A 171 2.50 -2.22 12.85
N ILE A 172 1.34 -1.81 12.43
CA ILE A 172 0.03 -2.18 12.98
C ILE A 172 -0.80 -2.83 11.86
N ALA A 173 -1.29 -4.04 12.10
CA ALA A 173 -2.27 -4.66 11.21
C ALA A 173 -3.64 -3.99 11.36
N VAL A 174 -4.24 -3.54 10.27
CA VAL A 174 -5.48 -2.77 10.25
C VAL A 174 -6.46 -3.28 9.20
N LEU A 175 -7.74 -3.04 9.47
CA LEU A 175 -8.83 -3.10 8.51
C LEU A 175 -9.23 -1.68 8.13
N MET A 176 -9.18 -1.37 6.85
CA MET A 176 -9.58 -0.08 6.29
C MET A 176 -10.91 -0.22 5.55
N ASP A 177 -11.73 0.82 5.59
CA ASP A 177 -12.96 0.94 4.81
C ASP A 177 -12.84 2.12 3.84
N LEU A 178 -12.77 1.83 2.55
CA LEU A 178 -12.63 2.85 1.50
C LEU A 178 -13.86 3.76 1.40
N ASN A 179 -15.05 3.22 1.71
CA ASN A 179 -16.31 3.96 1.59
C ASN A 179 -16.51 4.90 2.79
N ALA A 180 -16.27 4.38 4.01
CA ALA A 180 -16.43 5.13 5.25
C ALA A 180 -15.21 5.97 5.62
N ARG A 181 -14.06 5.76 4.95
CA ARG A 181 -12.77 6.40 5.27
C ARG A 181 -12.37 6.16 6.73
N THR A 182 -12.48 4.92 7.21
CA THR A 182 -12.10 4.52 8.57
C THR A 182 -10.99 3.50 8.55
N ILE A 183 -10.17 3.52 9.61
CA ILE A 183 -9.06 2.58 9.84
C ILE A 183 -9.24 2.00 11.24
N LYS A 184 -9.27 0.68 11.35
CA LYS A 184 -9.44 -0.02 12.63
C LYS A 184 -8.33 -1.03 12.83
N LYS A 185 -7.72 -1.03 14.00
CA LYS A 185 -6.73 -2.05 14.39
C LYS A 185 -7.38 -3.44 14.39
N ILE A 186 -6.66 -4.43 13.87
CA ILE A 186 -7.03 -5.84 14.01
C ILE A 186 -6.45 -6.36 15.31
N ASP A 187 -7.32 -6.73 16.24
CA ASP A 187 -6.91 -7.26 17.54
C ASP A 187 -6.30 -8.66 17.42
N GLY A 188 -5.38 -8.98 18.34
CA GLY A 188 -4.71 -10.28 18.39
C GLY A 188 -3.52 -10.42 17.44
N ILE A 189 -3.25 -9.46 16.58
CA ILE A 189 -2.02 -9.40 15.77
C ILE A 189 -1.01 -8.49 16.47
N PRO A 190 0.20 -8.98 16.81
CA PRO A 190 1.24 -8.15 17.43
C PRO A 190 1.73 -7.03 16.52
N TYR A 191 2.23 -5.94 17.09
CA TYR A 191 2.95 -4.94 16.33
C TYR A 191 4.23 -5.54 15.73
N THR A 192 4.56 -5.13 14.51
CA THR A 192 5.70 -5.65 13.73
C THR A 192 6.67 -4.52 13.35
N ASP A 193 7.84 -4.87 12.82
CA ASP A 193 8.73 -3.92 12.17
C ASP A 193 8.35 -3.74 10.69
N SER A 194 8.97 -2.76 10.02
CA SER A 194 8.70 -2.46 8.62
C SER A 194 9.23 -3.48 7.63
N HIS A 195 10.08 -4.42 8.05
CA HIS A 195 10.57 -5.50 7.21
C HIS A 195 9.61 -6.69 7.19
N SER A 196 8.84 -6.89 8.27
CA SER A 196 7.90 -8.01 8.39
C SER A 196 6.47 -7.52 8.21
N VAL A 197 6.11 -7.19 6.99
CA VAL A 197 4.81 -6.63 6.59
C VAL A 197 4.17 -7.38 5.42
N GLY A 198 4.56 -8.64 5.24
CA GLY A 198 3.93 -9.53 4.27
C GLY A 198 2.46 -9.75 4.58
N ILE A 199 1.62 -9.72 3.55
CA ILE A 199 0.17 -9.91 3.67
C ILE A 199 -0.35 -10.68 2.45
N ALA A 200 -1.25 -11.63 2.67
CA ALA A 200 -1.89 -12.36 1.58
C ALA A 200 -3.28 -12.88 1.98
N LYS A 201 -4.15 -13.10 1.00
CA LYS A 201 -5.37 -13.90 1.20
C LYS A 201 -5.03 -15.38 1.13
N TYR A 202 -5.60 -16.15 2.02
CA TYR A 202 -5.56 -17.60 1.97
C TYR A 202 -6.90 -18.15 2.45
N LYS A 203 -7.68 -18.71 1.55
CA LYS A 203 -9.06 -19.17 1.79
C LYS A 203 -9.92 -18.01 2.37
N ASP A 204 -10.51 -18.22 3.53
CA ASP A 204 -11.32 -17.26 4.28
C ASP A 204 -10.50 -16.34 5.21
N LEU A 205 -9.19 -16.47 5.21
CA LEU A 205 -8.28 -15.70 6.05
C LEU A 205 -7.50 -14.64 5.26
N VAL A 206 -7.16 -13.58 5.98
CA VAL A 206 -6.03 -12.71 5.63
C VAL A 206 -4.86 -13.13 6.52
N VAL A 207 -3.74 -13.46 5.91
CA VAL A 207 -2.52 -13.88 6.61
C VAL A 207 -1.55 -12.71 6.67
N PHE A 208 -1.07 -12.42 7.87
CA PHE A 208 -0.13 -11.35 8.18
C PHE A 208 1.20 -11.95 8.65
N GLY A 209 2.31 -11.53 8.03
CA GLY A 209 3.65 -11.84 8.50
C GLY A 209 4.09 -10.85 9.58
N VAL A 210 4.53 -11.35 10.72
CA VAL A 210 4.80 -10.53 11.90
C VAL A 210 6.14 -10.85 12.54
N SER A 211 6.90 -9.80 12.89
CA SER A 211 8.08 -9.86 13.74
C SER A 211 7.84 -9.03 15.02
N GLY A 212 6.96 -9.50 15.89
CA GLY A 212 6.65 -8.83 17.13
C GLY A 212 7.75 -8.99 18.21
N LYS A 213 7.58 -8.31 19.35
CA LYS A 213 8.51 -8.41 20.49
C LYS A 213 8.50 -9.83 21.09
N GLU A 214 7.29 -10.37 21.32
CA GLU A 214 7.09 -11.66 22.01
C GLU A 214 6.71 -12.78 21.03
N LYS A 215 5.95 -12.46 19.98
CA LYS A 215 5.43 -13.43 19.02
C LYS A 215 5.86 -13.07 17.61
N ARG A 216 6.29 -14.07 16.85
CA ARG A 216 6.73 -13.95 15.45
C ARG A 216 6.13 -15.06 14.62
N GLY A 217 5.91 -14.78 13.33
CA GLY A 217 5.41 -15.77 12.38
C GLY A 217 4.20 -15.29 11.60
N LEU A 218 3.33 -16.23 11.24
CA LEU A 218 2.12 -15.95 10.46
C LEU A 218 0.89 -15.92 11.37
N PHE A 219 0.08 -14.88 11.19
CA PHE A 219 -1.17 -14.66 11.91
C PHE A 219 -2.33 -14.59 10.91
N GLY A 220 -3.35 -15.40 11.11
CA GLY A 220 -4.56 -15.38 10.31
C GLY A 220 -5.64 -14.51 10.96
N TYR A 221 -6.27 -13.68 10.18
CA TYR A 221 -7.45 -12.91 10.52
C TYR A 221 -8.62 -13.35 9.64
N ASN A 222 -9.73 -13.71 10.23
CA ASN A 222 -10.97 -14.01 9.51
C ASN A 222 -11.85 -12.75 9.49
N PRO A 223 -12.03 -12.08 8.32
CA PRO A 223 -12.78 -10.83 8.25
C PRO A 223 -14.28 -11.00 8.48
N THR A 224 -14.82 -12.22 8.35
CA THR A 224 -16.25 -12.51 8.59
C THR A 224 -16.56 -12.62 10.08
N THR A 225 -15.68 -13.29 10.85
CA THR A 225 -15.88 -13.50 12.29
C THR A 225 -15.17 -12.46 13.16
N GLY A 226 -14.21 -11.72 12.60
CA GLY A 226 -13.34 -10.78 13.32
C GLY A 226 -12.30 -11.47 14.20
N THR A 227 -12.10 -12.78 14.07
CA THR A 227 -11.19 -13.55 14.93
C THR A 227 -9.79 -13.63 14.34
N THR A 228 -8.79 -13.71 15.22
CA THR A 228 -7.38 -13.88 14.88
C THR A 228 -6.81 -15.15 15.52
N GLN A 229 -5.82 -15.76 14.84
CA GLN A 229 -5.06 -16.87 15.38
C GLN A 229 -3.63 -16.87 14.86
N GLN A 230 -2.68 -17.34 15.65
CA GLN A 230 -1.33 -17.61 15.16
C GLN A 230 -1.34 -18.94 14.40
N LEU A 231 -0.95 -18.89 13.12
CA LEU A 231 -0.93 -20.06 12.23
C LEU A 231 0.42 -20.77 12.27
N LEU A 232 1.50 -19.98 12.36
CA LEU A 232 2.88 -20.49 12.35
C LEU A 232 3.74 -19.62 13.25
N THR A 233 4.60 -20.25 14.04
CA THR A 233 5.66 -19.58 14.80
C THR A 233 6.97 -19.67 14.02
N THR A 234 7.71 -18.55 13.94
CA THR A 234 9.04 -18.48 13.32
C THR A 234 10.06 -17.93 14.31
N THR A 235 11.35 -18.21 14.06
CA THR A 235 12.45 -17.64 14.84
C THR A 235 12.85 -16.26 14.36
N GLY A 236 12.64 -15.95 13.07
CA GLY A 236 12.86 -14.65 12.43
C GLY A 236 11.56 -13.94 12.11
N GLY A 237 11.63 -12.87 11.32
CA GLY A 237 10.49 -12.20 10.72
C GLY A 237 9.79 -13.09 9.66
N ALA A 238 8.61 -12.71 9.26
CA ALA A 238 7.86 -13.32 8.18
C ALA A 238 7.58 -12.24 7.12
N ASP A 239 8.61 -11.93 6.35
CA ASP A 239 8.64 -10.75 5.47
C ASP A 239 7.91 -11.03 4.16
N PHE A 240 7.99 -12.27 3.70
CA PHE A 240 7.52 -12.66 2.38
C PHE A 240 6.97 -14.09 2.41
N PHE A 241 5.78 -14.28 1.87
CA PHE A 241 5.18 -15.60 1.68
C PHE A 241 4.18 -15.58 0.54
N TYR A 242 3.98 -16.73 -0.07
CA TYR A 242 2.95 -16.96 -1.07
C TYR A 242 1.94 -17.99 -0.59
N ALA A 243 0.66 -17.71 -0.83
CA ALA A 243 -0.40 -18.70 -0.73
C ALA A 243 -0.54 -19.40 -2.10
N PHE A 244 -0.45 -20.70 -2.09
CA PHE A 244 -0.77 -21.53 -3.25
C PHE A 244 -2.19 -22.07 -3.06
N GLU A 245 -3.04 -21.91 -4.09
CA GLU A 245 -4.38 -22.51 -4.14
C GLU A 245 -4.33 -23.93 -4.66
#